data_43c2a6499726dd9d58fc292da28696a5
#
_entry.id   43c2a6499726dd9d58fc292da28696a5
#
_cell.length_a   1.000
_cell.length_b   1.000
_cell.length_c   1.000
_cell.angle_alpha   90.00
_cell.angle_beta   90.00
_cell.angle_gamma   90.00
#
_symmetry.space_group_name_H-M   'P 1'
#
loop_
_entity.id
_entity.type
_entity.pdbx_description
1 polymer ?
#
loop_
_entity_poly.entity_id
_entity_poly.type
_entity_poly.pdbx_seq_one_letter_code
_entity_poly.pdbx_strand_id
1 'polypeptide(L)'
;MLATLLCLLLCLASAAPALAAQDYEWTADDYIWTMRSKRVNGVPIGDAIEDAFANVEWSVMTDGTDVYGVCEGGVPEDDFSLLVRFTSEFSFEFVACQRDGQEQENPSQLTLEALQAYAQNHRCDVCAGLGYTDACMNCAGSGFAFGKQCLACGGSGRYLCKTCRGFGVMTNDYTRACPFCDGTGESGACPTCGGSLYVLQSGMLLLCPDCTGSGVATCPVCSPGGIAMGYLTNS
;
A
#
# COMPACT_ATOMS: atom_id res chain seq x y z
N MET A 1 -43.86 -33.85 22.14
CA MET A 1 -43.36 -33.97 20.75
C MET A 1 -43.45 -32.66 19.95
N LEU A 2 -44.13 -31.59 20.39
CA LEU A 2 -44.16 -30.31 19.68
C LEU A 2 -43.00 -29.36 20.01
N ALA A 3 -42.38 -29.53 21.19
CA ALA A 3 -41.26 -28.65 21.61
C ALA A 3 -39.93 -28.95 20.97
N THR A 4 -39.71 -30.18 20.50
CA THR A 4 -38.48 -30.60 19.80
C THR A 4 -38.44 -30.19 18.34
N LEU A 5 -39.61 -29.94 17.73
CA LEU A 5 -39.68 -29.49 16.32
C LEU A 5 -39.43 -28.00 16.18
N LEU A 6 -39.71 -27.23 17.25
CA LEU A 6 -39.49 -25.76 17.23
C LEU A 6 -38.02 -25.38 17.40
N CYS A 7 -37.21 -26.18 18.11
CA CYS A 7 -35.78 -25.97 18.25
C CYS A 7 -34.99 -26.27 16.96
N LEU A 8 -35.47 -27.21 16.12
CA LEU A 8 -34.82 -27.56 14.87
C LEU A 8 -35.07 -26.50 13.76
N LEU A 9 -36.16 -25.76 13.85
CA LEU A 9 -36.46 -24.68 12.88
C LEU A 9 -35.77 -23.36 13.18
N LEU A 10 -35.29 -23.14 14.43
CA LEU A 10 -34.54 -21.96 14.82
C LEU A 10 -33.03 -22.07 14.56
N CYS A 11 -32.51 -23.28 14.27
CA CYS A 11 -31.09 -23.51 13.93
C CYS A 11 -30.79 -23.37 12.44
N LEU A 12 -31.80 -23.14 11.59
CA LEU A 12 -31.61 -23.04 10.11
C LEU A 12 -31.59 -21.59 9.60
N ALA A 13 -31.63 -20.60 10.47
CA ALA A 13 -31.66 -19.19 10.06
C ALA A 13 -30.48 -18.44 10.63
N SER A 14 -29.29 -18.67 10.13
CA SER A 14 -28.24 -17.64 10.01
C SER A 14 -26.92 -18.18 9.45
N ALA A 15 -26.98 -18.92 8.35
CA ALA A 15 -25.87 -18.84 7.43
C ALA A 15 -26.08 -17.55 6.65
N ALA A 16 -25.65 -16.41 7.23
CA ALA A 16 -25.38 -15.25 6.41
C ALA A 16 -24.41 -15.75 5.31
N PRO A 17 -24.70 -15.52 4.01
CA PRO A 17 -23.73 -15.85 3.00
C PRO A 17 -22.46 -15.11 3.43
N ALA A 18 -21.39 -15.86 3.69
CA ALA A 18 -20.06 -15.28 3.65
C ALA A 18 -20.01 -14.60 2.29
N LEU A 19 -20.02 -13.28 2.26
CA LEU A 19 -19.67 -12.51 1.07
C LEU A 19 -18.30 -13.07 0.71
N ALA A 20 -18.29 -14.01 -0.26
CA ALA A 20 -17.05 -14.43 -0.88
C ALA A 20 -16.37 -13.13 -1.27
N ALA A 21 -15.13 -12.94 -0.81
CA ALA A 21 -14.31 -11.85 -1.30
C ALA A 21 -14.46 -11.92 -2.82
N GLN A 22 -15.04 -10.88 -3.42
CA GLN A 22 -15.16 -10.82 -4.87
C GLN A 22 -13.73 -10.96 -5.35
N ASP A 23 -13.45 -12.00 -6.14
CA ASP A 23 -12.15 -12.16 -6.78
C ASP A 23 -11.98 -10.96 -7.69
N TYR A 24 -11.27 -9.94 -7.16
CA TYR A 24 -10.99 -8.74 -7.94
C TYR A 24 -10.00 -9.12 -9.04
N GLU A 25 -10.44 -8.98 -10.28
CA GLU A 25 -9.59 -9.23 -11.44
C GLU A 25 -8.75 -7.99 -11.74
N TRP A 26 -7.44 -8.12 -11.59
CA TRP A 26 -6.50 -7.05 -11.85
C TRP A 26 -6.46 -6.66 -13.30
N THR A 27 -6.62 -5.37 -13.56
CA THR A 27 -6.53 -4.76 -14.87
C THR A 27 -5.12 -4.27 -15.18
N ALA A 28 -4.83 -3.96 -16.45
CA ALA A 28 -3.57 -3.32 -16.83
C ALA A 28 -3.33 -2.02 -16.06
N ASP A 29 -4.37 -1.22 -15.82
CA ASP A 29 -4.27 0.04 -15.08
C ASP A 29 -3.88 -0.18 -13.62
N ASP A 30 -4.27 -1.28 -13.00
CA ASP A 30 -3.88 -1.63 -11.62
C ASP A 30 -2.39 -1.95 -11.53
N TYR A 31 -1.87 -2.69 -12.48
CA TYR A 31 -0.44 -3.00 -12.56
C TYR A 31 0.39 -1.75 -12.85
N ILE A 32 -0.04 -0.90 -13.80
CA ILE A 32 0.61 0.39 -14.10
C ILE A 32 0.62 1.27 -12.85
N TRP A 33 -0.52 1.39 -12.18
CA TRP A 33 -0.60 2.16 -10.94
C TRP A 33 0.37 1.62 -9.87
N THR A 34 0.47 0.29 -9.73
CA THR A 34 1.40 -0.34 -8.79
C THR A 34 2.85 0.00 -9.11
N MET A 35 3.28 -0.07 -10.37
CA MET A 35 4.63 0.32 -10.78
C MET A 35 4.93 1.78 -10.45
N ARG A 36 4.04 2.69 -10.86
CA ARG A 36 4.23 4.14 -10.69
C ARG A 36 4.20 4.56 -9.23
N SER A 37 3.27 4.01 -8.46
CA SER A 37 3.08 4.38 -7.06
C SER A 37 4.06 3.74 -6.08
N LYS A 38 4.78 2.67 -6.49
CA LYS A 38 5.80 2.01 -5.66
C LYS A 38 6.85 3.00 -5.21
N ARG A 39 7.08 3.06 -3.89
CA ARG A 39 8.02 4.01 -3.30
C ARG A 39 9.33 3.33 -2.90
N VAL A 40 10.43 4.00 -3.20
CA VAL A 40 11.76 3.66 -2.70
C VAL A 40 12.27 4.89 -1.94
N ASN A 41 12.57 4.73 -0.66
CA ASN A 41 12.97 5.83 0.22
C ASN A 41 12.02 7.05 0.18
N GLY A 42 10.71 6.77 0.06
CA GLY A 42 9.67 7.81 0.03
C GLY A 42 9.38 8.40 -1.37
N VAL A 43 10.20 8.14 -2.37
CA VAL A 43 10.03 8.62 -3.75
C VAL A 43 9.26 7.59 -4.58
N PRO A 44 8.13 7.95 -5.23
CA PRO A 44 7.46 7.06 -6.18
C PRO A 44 8.33 6.83 -7.42
N ILE A 45 8.35 5.59 -7.92
CA ILE A 45 9.11 5.25 -9.14
C ILE A 45 8.58 6.06 -10.33
N GLY A 46 7.25 6.20 -10.46
CA GLY A 46 6.64 7.00 -11.53
C GLY A 46 7.13 8.44 -11.55
N ASP A 47 7.08 9.12 -10.40
CA ASP A 47 7.56 10.50 -10.30
C ASP A 47 9.02 10.63 -10.74
N ALA A 48 9.88 9.70 -10.27
CA ALA A 48 11.30 9.76 -10.56
C ALA A 48 11.62 9.52 -12.05
N ILE A 49 10.97 8.54 -12.67
CA ILE A 49 11.16 8.22 -14.09
C ILE A 49 10.59 9.33 -14.97
N GLU A 50 9.39 9.83 -14.67
CA GLU A 50 8.71 10.88 -15.45
C GLU A 50 9.38 12.27 -15.29
N ASP A 51 10.13 12.50 -14.22
CA ASP A 51 10.97 13.68 -14.04
C ASP A 51 12.31 13.57 -14.79
N ALA A 52 12.87 12.36 -14.85
CA ALA A 52 14.18 12.11 -15.45
C ALA A 52 14.12 12.01 -16.98
N PHE A 53 13.02 11.53 -17.54
CA PHE A 53 12.89 11.21 -18.97
C PHE A 53 11.66 11.84 -19.59
N ALA A 54 11.77 12.21 -20.87
CA ALA A 54 10.65 12.70 -21.67
C ALA A 54 9.84 11.52 -22.25
N ASN A 55 8.59 11.80 -22.63
CA ASN A 55 7.72 10.86 -23.39
C ASN A 55 7.60 9.47 -22.74
N VAL A 56 7.47 9.43 -21.42
CA VAL A 56 7.36 8.16 -20.68
C VAL A 56 6.01 7.52 -20.91
N GLU A 57 6.00 6.29 -21.36
CA GLU A 57 4.82 5.46 -21.56
C GLU A 57 4.90 4.21 -20.68
N TRP A 58 3.77 3.85 -20.07
CA TRP A 58 3.65 2.68 -19.22
C TRP A 58 2.66 1.70 -19.85
N SER A 59 3.05 0.44 -19.93
CA SER A 59 2.20 -0.61 -20.47
C SER A 59 2.34 -1.92 -19.69
N VAL A 60 1.46 -2.86 -19.96
CA VAL A 60 1.47 -4.20 -19.37
C VAL A 60 1.32 -5.22 -20.48
N MET A 61 2.12 -6.30 -20.40
CA MET A 61 2.05 -7.43 -21.29
C MET A 61 1.97 -8.73 -20.47
N THR A 62 1.41 -9.77 -21.08
CA THR A 62 1.33 -11.09 -20.46
C THR A 62 2.02 -12.12 -21.33
N ASP A 63 2.74 -13.05 -20.73
CA ASP A 63 3.32 -14.22 -21.39
C ASP A 63 2.96 -15.47 -20.58
N GLY A 64 1.98 -16.20 -21.07
CA GLY A 64 1.38 -17.31 -20.33
C GLY A 64 0.71 -16.85 -19.05
N THR A 65 1.23 -17.25 -17.90
CA THR A 65 0.74 -16.85 -16.58
C THR A 65 1.49 -15.65 -15.99
N ASP A 66 2.61 -15.26 -16.59
CA ASP A 66 3.43 -14.18 -16.09
C ASP A 66 2.93 -12.83 -16.60
N VAL A 67 2.94 -11.84 -15.73
CA VAL A 67 2.56 -10.46 -16.03
C VAL A 67 3.81 -9.60 -15.96
N TYR A 68 4.02 -8.82 -17.01
CA TYR A 68 5.16 -7.92 -17.14
C TYR A 68 4.66 -6.49 -17.27
N GLY A 69 5.34 -5.59 -16.57
CA GLY A 69 5.22 -4.16 -16.77
C GLY A 69 6.35 -3.64 -17.64
N VAL A 70 6.03 -2.75 -18.55
CA VAL A 70 6.97 -2.10 -19.45
C VAL A 70 6.88 -0.61 -19.24
N CYS A 71 8.03 0.04 -19.13
CA CYS A 71 8.15 1.48 -19.11
C CYS A 71 9.18 1.92 -20.14
N GLU A 72 8.77 2.70 -21.10
CA GLU A 72 9.62 3.18 -22.19
C GLU A 72 9.53 4.69 -22.30
N GLY A 73 10.57 5.33 -22.80
CA GLY A 73 10.56 6.78 -23.00
C GLY A 73 11.91 7.31 -23.40
N GLY A 74 12.03 8.63 -23.31
CA GLY A 74 13.25 9.34 -23.67
C GLY A 74 13.14 10.10 -24.99
N VAL A 75 14.30 10.45 -25.52
CA VAL A 75 14.49 11.10 -26.83
C VAL A 75 15.48 10.26 -27.63
N PRO A 76 15.58 10.39 -28.96
CA PRO A 76 16.38 9.48 -29.80
C PRO A 76 17.86 9.29 -29.43
N GLU A 77 18.41 10.17 -28.60
CA GLU A 77 19.80 10.10 -28.14
C GLU A 77 19.91 9.76 -26.64
N ASP A 78 18.78 9.53 -25.98
CA ASP A 78 18.69 9.13 -24.56
C ASP A 78 17.35 8.42 -24.37
N ASP A 79 17.16 7.30 -25.06
CA ASP A 79 15.98 6.45 -24.94
C ASP A 79 16.22 5.34 -23.91
N PHE A 80 15.14 4.85 -23.33
CA PHE A 80 15.20 3.73 -22.40
C PHE A 80 13.99 2.81 -22.54
N SER A 81 14.18 1.56 -22.17
CA SER A 81 13.15 0.56 -21.97
C SER A 81 13.44 -0.22 -20.69
N LEU A 82 12.45 -0.31 -19.82
CA LEU A 82 12.52 -0.99 -18.54
C LEU A 82 11.46 -2.08 -18.49
N LEU A 83 11.87 -3.31 -18.21
CA LEU A 83 10.99 -4.46 -18.04
C LEU A 83 10.98 -4.90 -16.58
N VAL A 84 9.82 -5.02 -16.00
CA VAL A 84 9.61 -5.63 -14.69
C VAL A 84 8.70 -6.85 -14.83
N ARG A 85 8.88 -7.84 -13.95
CA ARG A 85 7.98 -8.99 -13.82
C ARG A 85 7.24 -8.89 -12.50
N PHE A 86 5.91 -9.01 -12.52
CA PHE A 86 5.12 -9.06 -11.31
C PHE A 86 5.26 -10.42 -10.63
N THR A 87 5.66 -10.42 -9.37
CA THR A 87 5.73 -11.60 -8.51
C THR A 87 4.46 -11.78 -7.67
N SER A 88 3.67 -10.72 -7.55
CA SER A 88 2.30 -10.66 -7.03
C SER A 88 1.66 -9.36 -7.50
N GLU A 89 0.36 -9.17 -7.20
CA GLU A 89 -0.36 -7.94 -7.56
C GLU A 89 0.34 -6.65 -7.05
N PHE A 90 1.06 -6.72 -5.94
CA PHE A 90 1.70 -5.55 -5.31
C PHE A 90 3.22 -5.57 -5.36
N SER A 91 3.82 -6.56 -5.99
CA SER A 91 5.26 -6.73 -5.99
C SER A 91 5.78 -7.11 -7.36
N PHE A 92 6.90 -6.52 -7.73
CA PHE A 92 7.59 -6.81 -8.97
C PHE A 92 9.11 -6.79 -8.78
N GLU A 93 9.80 -7.40 -9.70
CA GLU A 93 11.25 -7.39 -9.81
C GLU A 93 11.67 -6.81 -11.16
N PHE A 94 12.82 -6.16 -11.19
CA PHE A 94 13.41 -5.65 -12.43
C PHE A 94 14.05 -6.82 -13.20
N VAL A 95 13.67 -6.99 -14.47
CA VAL A 95 14.12 -8.10 -15.31
C VAL A 95 15.17 -7.63 -16.31
N ALA A 96 14.89 -6.54 -17.00
CA ALA A 96 15.79 -5.98 -18.00
C ALA A 96 15.67 -4.46 -18.05
N CYS A 97 16.74 -3.82 -18.45
CA CYS A 97 16.77 -2.39 -18.75
C CYS A 97 17.69 -2.18 -19.96
N GLN A 98 17.22 -1.39 -20.92
CA GLN A 98 18.02 -0.90 -22.03
C GLN A 98 18.11 0.61 -21.96
N ARG A 99 19.23 1.18 -22.34
CA ARG A 99 19.44 2.61 -22.54
C ARG A 99 20.25 2.82 -23.79
N ASP A 100 19.79 3.67 -24.70
CA ASP A 100 20.41 3.90 -26.02
C ASP A 100 20.61 2.59 -26.81
N GLY A 101 19.63 1.68 -26.74
CA GLY A 101 19.66 0.36 -27.36
C GLY A 101 20.67 -0.62 -26.75
N GLN A 102 21.32 -0.29 -25.63
CA GLN A 102 22.26 -1.15 -24.93
C GLN A 102 21.65 -1.72 -23.65
N GLU A 103 21.74 -3.05 -23.49
CA GLU A 103 21.30 -3.72 -22.28
C GLU A 103 22.21 -3.35 -21.09
N GLN A 104 21.58 -3.02 -19.96
CA GLN A 104 22.27 -2.66 -18.72
C GLN A 104 22.52 -3.91 -17.88
N GLU A 105 23.72 -4.08 -17.35
CA GLU A 105 24.06 -5.21 -16.46
C GLU A 105 23.21 -5.25 -15.20
N ASN A 106 22.81 -4.08 -14.68
CA ASN A 106 21.91 -3.97 -13.54
C ASN A 106 20.58 -3.33 -13.98
N PRO A 107 19.52 -4.12 -14.15
CA PRO A 107 18.23 -3.61 -14.62
C PRO A 107 17.61 -2.52 -13.73
N SER A 108 17.95 -2.46 -12.45
CA SER A 108 17.43 -1.44 -11.53
C SER A 108 18.25 -0.13 -11.52
N GLN A 109 19.41 -0.10 -12.16
CA GLN A 109 20.35 1.03 -12.06
C GLN A 109 19.74 2.35 -12.53
N LEU A 110 19.09 2.35 -13.69
CA LEU A 110 18.42 3.54 -14.24
C LEU A 110 17.36 4.09 -13.26
N THR A 111 16.54 3.21 -12.69
CA THR A 111 15.53 3.60 -11.72
C THR A 111 16.16 4.19 -10.45
N LEU A 112 17.26 3.60 -9.96
CA LEU A 112 17.98 4.12 -8.79
C LEU A 112 18.59 5.50 -9.05
N GLU A 113 19.15 5.74 -10.22
CA GLU A 113 19.68 7.05 -10.63
C GLU A 113 18.57 8.10 -10.70
N ALA A 114 17.42 7.78 -11.32
CA ALA A 114 16.26 8.64 -11.38
C ALA A 114 15.72 8.98 -9.99
N LEU A 115 15.60 7.98 -9.10
CA LEU A 115 15.15 8.17 -7.72
C LEU A 115 16.09 9.08 -6.92
N GLN A 116 17.40 8.96 -7.11
CA GLN A 116 18.39 9.80 -6.44
C GLN A 116 18.33 11.26 -6.94
N ALA A 117 18.23 11.45 -8.26
CA ALA A 117 18.08 12.76 -8.86
C ALA A 117 16.79 13.45 -8.36
N TYR A 118 15.67 12.72 -8.42
CA TYR A 118 14.39 13.23 -7.93
C TYR A 118 14.45 13.66 -6.45
N ALA A 119 15.01 12.81 -5.58
CA ALA A 119 15.13 13.10 -4.16
C ALA A 119 15.97 14.36 -3.87
N GLN A 120 16.95 14.67 -4.72
CA GLN A 120 17.76 15.88 -4.61
C GLN A 120 17.00 17.12 -5.11
N ASN A 121 16.33 17.01 -6.25
CA ASN A 121 15.66 18.13 -6.91
C ASN A 121 14.33 18.52 -6.23
N HIS A 122 13.63 17.55 -5.64
CA HIS A 122 12.31 17.73 -5.03
C HIS A 122 12.31 17.61 -3.51
N ARG A 123 13.42 17.94 -2.88
CA ARG A 123 13.57 17.93 -1.44
C ARG A 123 12.53 18.85 -0.78
N CYS A 124 11.86 18.37 0.26
CA CYS A 124 10.91 19.19 1.00
C CYS A 124 11.62 20.29 1.79
N ASP A 125 11.37 21.54 1.46
CA ASP A 125 12.00 22.71 2.10
C ASP A 125 11.57 22.88 3.56
N VAL A 126 10.33 22.50 3.91
CA VAL A 126 9.77 22.68 5.26
C VAL A 126 10.52 21.84 6.29
N CYS A 127 10.91 20.63 5.96
CA CYS A 127 11.66 19.74 6.87
C CYS A 127 13.11 19.51 6.41
N ALA A 128 13.55 20.22 5.39
CA ALA A 128 14.87 20.06 4.79
C ALA A 128 15.20 18.59 4.45
N GLY A 129 14.23 17.87 3.90
CA GLY A 129 14.38 16.48 3.49
C GLY A 129 14.32 15.45 4.64
N LEU A 130 14.11 15.87 5.88
CA LEU A 130 14.12 14.97 7.03
C LEU A 130 12.83 14.13 7.18
N GLY A 131 11.73 14.55 6.58
CA GLY A 131 10.41 13.93 6.76
C GLY A 131 9.73 14.28 8.10
N TYR A 132 10.44 14.90 9.02
CA TYR A 132 9.98 15.24 10.36
C TYR A 132 10.23 16.72 10.66
N THR A 133 9.42 17.28 11.54
CA THR A 133 9.60 18.64 12.06
C THR A 133 10.03 18.58 13.52
N ASP A 134 9.34 19.28 14.40
CA ASP A 134 9.72 19.45 15.79
C ASP A 134 9.64 18.16 16.62
N ALA A 135 10.28 18.17 17.78
CA ALA A 135 10.13 17.13 18.78
C ALA A 135 8.68 17.01 19.23
N CYS A 136 8.20 15.78 19.37
CA CYS A 136 6.84 15.52 19.85
C CYS A 136 6.68 16.02 21.30
N MET A 137 5.81 16.98 21.51
CA MET A 137 5.56 17.57 22.84
C MET A 137 4.98 16.56 23.85
N ASN A 138 4.21 15.57 23.37
CA ASN A 138 3.57 14.59 24.25
C ASN A 138 4.57 13.62 24.91
N CYS A 139 5.73 13.41 24.31
CA CYS A 139 6.79 12.54 24.84
C CYS A 139 8.14 13.26 24.97
N ALA A 140 8.16 14.58 24.78
CA ALA A 140 9.37 15.39 24.81
C ALA A 140 10.52 14.83 23.94
N GLY A 141 10.17 14.25 22.78
CA GLY A 141 11.13 13.69 21.84
C GLY A 141 11.60 12.26 22.14
N SER A 142 11.17 11.67 23.26
CA SER A 142 11.65 10.33 23.66
C SER A 142 11.04 9.15 22.84
N GLY A 143 9.94 9.38 22.12
CA GLY A 143 9.16 8.33 21.47
C GLY A 143 8.24 7.53 22.41
N PHE A 144 8.37 7.73 23.73
CA PHE A 144 7.60 7.02 24.74
C PHE A 144 6.90 7.97 25.68
N ALA A 145 5.67 7.65 26.06
CA ALA A 145 4.90 8.35 27.07
C ALA A 145 4.30 7.31 28.06
N PHE A 146 4.48 7.55 29.36
CA PHE A 146 4.01 6.64 30.42
C PHE A 146 4.48 5.19 30.28
N GLY A 147 5.73 4.97 29.82
CA GLY A 147 6.31 3.64 29.61
C GLY A 147 5.77 2.87 28.39
N LYS A 148 4.96 3.50 27.55
CA LYS A 148 4.42 2.94 26.30
C LYS A 148 4.85 3.79 25.11
N GLN A 149 4.79 3.21 23.92
CA GLN A 149 5.00 3.95 22.68
C GLN A 149 4.06 5.16 22.60
N CYS A 150 4.59 6.32 22.30
CA CYS A 150 3.82 7.56 22.21
C CYS A 150 2.88 7.51 20.98
N LEU A 151 1.59 7.50 21.21
CA LEU A 151 0.60 7.43 20.14
C LEU A 151 0.57 8.68 19.25
N ALA A 152 0.94 9.85 19.80
CA ALA A 152 0.93 11.11 19.06
C ALA A 152 2.00 11.19 17.95
N CYS A 153 3.11 10.46 18.09
CA CYS A 153 4.19 10.44 17.11
C CYS A 153 4.53 9.01 16.64
N GLY A 154 3.73 8.01 17.00
CA GLY A 154 3.98 6.62 16.64
C GLY A 154 5.34 6.09 17.10
N GLY A 155 5.90 6.63 18.19
CA GLY A 155 7.21 6.23 18.73
C GLY A 155 8.42 6.92 18.09
N SER A 156 8.24 7.75 17.07
CA SER A 156 9.36 8.45 16.38
C SER A 156 10.02 9.54 17.24
N GLY A 157 9.35 10.02 18.29
CA GLY A 157 9.79 11.19 19.07
C GLY A 157 9.60 12.53 18.38
N ARG A 158 9.18 12.56 17.12
CA ARG A 158 9.01 13.77 16.30
C ARG A 158 7.67 13.76 15.58
N TYR A 159 7.19 14.93 15.20
CA TYR A 159 6.01 15.03 14.34
C TYR A 159 6.39 14.83 12.87
N LEU A 160 5.57 14.09 12.16
CA LEU A 160 5.70 13.97 10.70
C LEU A 160 5.53 15.34 10.05
N CYS A 161 6.38 15.65 9.10
CA CYS A 161 6.21 16.85 8.27
C CYS A 161 4.91 16.74 7.48
N LYS A 162 3.97 17.65 7.75
CA LYS A 162 2.65 17.63 7.09
C LYS A 162 2.74 17.94 5.59
N THR A 163 3.72 18.73 5.18
CA THR A 163 3.90 19.15 3.79
C THR A 163 4.28 17.99 2.90
N CYS A 164 5.28 17.20 3.29
CA CYS A 164 5.71 16.01 2.53
C CYS A 164 5.19 14.71 3.13
N ARG A 165 4.30 14.76 4.13
CA ARG A 165 3.71 13.59 4.80
C ARG A 165 4.73 12.59 5.36
N GLY A 166 5.91 13.08 5.73
CA GLY A 166 6.99 12.25 6.28
C GLY A 166 7.98 11.72 5.25
N PHE A 167 7.79 11.97 3.97
CA PHE A 167 8.66 11.41 2.91
C PHE A 167 10.00 12.17 2.74
N GLY A 168 10.10 13.40 3.21
CA GLY A 168 11.27 14.23 2.99
C GLY A 168 11.35 14.87 1.60
N VAL A 169 10.55 14.41 0.66
CA VAL A 169 10.46 14.90 -0.73
C VAL A 169 9.02 15.27 -1.08
N MET A 170 8.86 16.17 -2.03
CA MET A 170 7.56 16.51 -2.61
C MET A 170 7.25 15.51 -3.71
N THR A 171 6.08 14.90 -3.68
CA THR A 171 5.68 13.85 -4.62
C THR A 171 4.22 14.04 -5.05
N ASN A 172 3.86 13.45 -6.18
CA ASN A 172 2.47 13.34 -6.58
C ASN A 172 1.68 12.45 -5.59
N ASP A 173 0.37 12.65 -5.57
CA ASP A 173 -0.52 11.85 -4.74
C ASP A 173 -1.06 10.66 -5.55
N TYR A 174 -0.53 9.48 -5.25
CA TYR A 174 -0.98 8.22 -5.86
C TYR A 174 -2.10 7.54 -5.05
N THR A 175 -2.87 8.31 -4.29
CA THR A 175 -4.01 7.75 -3.58
C THR A 175 -5.16 7.47 -4.53
N ARG A 176 -5.80 6.32 -4.37
CA ARG A 176 -7.05 5.97 -5.05
C ARG A 176 -7.94 5.13 -4.12
N ALA A 177 -9.22 5.02 -4.45
CA ALA A 177 -10.07 4.05 -3.79
C ALA A 177 -9.46 2.64 -3.94
N CYS A 178 -9.43 1.89 -2.86
CA CYS A 178 -8.89 0.53 -2.91
C CYS A 178 -9.81 -0.35 -3.76
N PRO A 179 -9.31 -1.01 -4.80
CA PRO A 179 -10.15 -1.83 -5.68
C PRO A 179 -10.70 -3.09 -4.98
N PHE A 180 -10.06 -3.56 -3.91
CA PHE A 180 -10.51 -4.75 -3.17
C PHE A 180 -11.70 -4.49 -2.25
N CYS A 181 -11.92 -3.27 -1.85
CA CYS A 181 -13.00 -2.91 -0.93
C CYS A 181 -13.80 -1.68 -1.38
N ASP A 182 -13.65 -1.25 -2.62
CA ASP A 182 -14.28 -0.05 -3.18
C ASP A 182 -14.17 1.19 -2.29
N GLY A 183 -13.03 1.33 -1.63
CA GLY A 183 -12.77 2.45 -0.74
C GLY A 183 -13.45 2.36 0.64
N THR A 184 -14.08 1.24 0.99
CA THR A 184 -14.72 1.08 2.32
C THR A 184 -13.73 0.87 3.45
N GLY A 185 -12.55 0.33 3.15
CA GLY A 185 -11.55 -0.08 4.15
C GLY A 185 -11.86 -1.40 4.84
N GLU A 186 -12.95 -2.08 4.44
CA GLU A 186 -13.47 -3.28 5.07
C GLU A 186 -13.44 -4.46 4.09
N SER A 187 -13.07 -5.64 4.56
CA SER A 187 -13.02 -6.88 3.76
C SER A 187 -14.10 -7.90 4.15
N GLY A 188 -15.18 -7.45 4.78
CA GLY A 188 -16.29 -8.29 5.21
C GLY A 188 -16.33 -8.52 6.72
N ALA A 189 -17.09 -9.52 7.15
CA ALA A 189 -17.22 -9.83 8.58
C ALA A 189 -15.87 -10.28 9.17
N CYS A 190 -15.56 -9.82 10.36
CA CYS A 190 -14.34 -10.24 11.07
C CYS A 190 -14.34 -11.78 11.25
N PRO A 191 -13.31 -12.49 10.78
CA PRO A 191 -13.29 -13.94 10.82
C PRO A 191 -13.27 -14.52 12.24
N THR A 192 -12.75 -13.78 13.20
CA THR A 192 -12.63 -14.21 14.60
C THR A 192 -13.96 -14.19 15.34
N CYS A 193 -14.79 -13.16 15.13
CA CYS A 193 -16.08 -13.05 15.78
C CYS A 193 -17.29 -13.24 14.85
N GLY A 194 -17.05 -13.48 13.55
CA GLY A 194 -18.12 -13.64 12.57
C GLY A 194 -19.05 -12.43 12.47
N GLY A 195 -18.59 -11.23 12.78
CA GLY A 195 -19.40 -10.03 12.82
C GLY A 195 -20.14 -9.78 14.14
N SER A 196 -20.00 -10.66 15.14
CA SER A 196 -20.74 -10.56 16.41
C SER A 196 -20.21 -9.49 17.38
N LEU A 197 -19.09 -8.86 17.07
CA LEU A 197 -18.37 -7.85 17.88
C LEU A 197 -17.64 -8.45 19.09
N TYR A 198 -18.07 -9.60 19.57
CA TYR A 198 -17.60 -10.25 20.80
C TYR A 198 -17.12 -11.67 20.53
N VAL A 199 -16.21 -12.11 21.37
CA VAL A 199 -15.77 -13.51 21.44
C VAL A 199 -16.01 -14.06 22.85
N LEU A 200 -16.36 -15.34 22.93
CA LEU A 200 -16.50 -16.03 24.21
C LEU A 200 -15.13 -16.60 24.61
N GLN A 201 -14.53 -16.03 25.65
CA GLN A 201 -13.27 -16.52 26.19
C GLN A 201 -13.41 -16.81 27.68
N SER A 202 -13.11 -18.05 28.09
CA SER A 202 -13.23 -18.50 29.50
C SER A 202 -14.62 -18.23 30.11
N GLY A 203 -15.70 -18.34 29.31
CA GLY A 203 -17.06 -18.11 29.76
C GLY A 203 -17.47 -16.65 29.88
N MET A 204 -16.64 -15.71 29.50
CA MET A 204 -16.94 -14.27 29.45
C MET A 204 -17.03 -13.77 28.00
N LEU A 205 -17.98 -12.89 27.75
CA LEU A 205 -18.08 -12.15 26.49
C LEU A 205 -17.11 -10.97 26.53
N LEU A 206 -16.09 -11.02 25.69
CA LEU A 206 -15.08 -9.97 25.54
C LEU A 206 -15.21 -9.33 24.15
N LEU A 207 -14.89 -8.05 24.02
CA LEU A 207 -14.74 -7.43 22.70
C LEU A 207 -13.74 -8.22 21.88
N CYS A 208 -14.06 -8.47 20.63
CA CYS A 208 -13.16 -9.16 19.72
C CYS A 208 -11.82 -8.39 19.59
N PRO A 209 -10.68 -9.02 19.90
CA PRO A 209 -9.40 -8.33 19.86
C PRO A 209 -8.97 -7.96 18.44
N ASP A 210 -9.37 -8.73 17.43
CA ASP A 210 -8.92 -8.53 16.06
C ASP A 210 -9.64 -7.38 15.35
N CYS A 211 -10.94 -7.21 15.61
CA CYS A 211 -11.69 -6.09 15.03
C CYS A 211 -12.00 -4.98 16.06
N THR A 212 -11.52 -5.11 17.29
CA THR A 212 -11.75 -4.16 18.39
C THR A 212 -13.22 -3.77 18.59
N GLY A 213 -14.14 -4.71 18.29
CA GLY A 213 -15.58 -4.53 18.41
C GLY A 213 -16.23 -3.84 17.22
N SER A 214 -15.59 -3.71 16.08
CA SER A 214 -16.22 -3.21 14.83
C SER A 214 -17.08 -4.27 14.13
N GLY A 215 -16.78 -5.55 14.34
CA GLY A 215 -17.44 -6.68 13.68
C GLY A 215 -16.99 -6.93 12.24
N VAL A 216 -16.17 -6.05 11.67
CA VAL A 216 -15.68 -6.14 10.30
C VAL A 216 -14.17 -6.36 10.29
N ALA A 217 -13.69 -7.07 9.29
CA ALA A 217 -12.26 -7.19 9.03
C ALA A 217 -11.77 -5.95 8.28
N THR A 218 -10.59 -5.46 8.64
CA THR A 218 -9.92 -4.41 7.89
C THR A 218 -9.44 -4.98 6.55
N CYS A 219 -9.57 -4.21 5.48
CA CYS A 219 -9.04 -4.61 4.19
C CYS A 219 -7.51 -4.80 4.29
N PRO A 220 -6.98 -5.97 3.88
CA PRO A 220 -5.54 -6.25 4.01
C PRO A 220 -4.68 -5.45 3.04
N VAL A 221 -5.30 -4.82 2.04
CA VAL A 221 -4.63 -4.16 0.91
C VAL A 221 -4.48 -2.65 1.11
N CYS A 222 -5.40 -2.04 1.85
CA CYS A 222 -5.39 -0.59 2.05
C CYS A 222 -5.26 -0.22 3.54
N SER A 223 -4.90 1.02 3.77
CA SER A 223 -4.92 1.59 5.12
C SER A 223 -6.36 1.83 5.60
N PRO A 224 -6.58 2.01 6.91
CA PRO A 224 -7.88 2.41 7.43
C PRO A 224 -8.43 3.62 6.68
N GLY A 225 -9.63 3.47 6.09
CA GLY A 225 -10.27 4.51 5.29
C GLY A 225 -10.42 4.15 3.81
N GLY A 226 -10.08 2.93 3.39
CA GLY A 226 -10.38 2.43 2.04
C GLY A 226 -9.50 3.02 0.94
N ILE A 227 -8.44 3.71 1.29
CA ILE A 227 -7.53 4.35 0.33
C ILE A 227 -6.33 3.44 0.10
N ALA A 228 -6.18 2.94 -1.13
CA ALA A 228 -4.94 2.31 -1.56
C ALA A 228 -3.87 3.40 -1.63
N MET A 229 -2.91 3.33 -0.74
CA MET A 229 -1.72 4.17 -0.80
C MET A 229 -0.61 3.34 -1.41
N GLY A 230 0.23 3.92 -2.25
CA GLY A 230 1.41 3.28 -2.83
C GLY A 230 2.47 2.86 -1.80
N TYR A 231 2.00 2.48 -0.60
CA TYR A 231 2.84 1.95 0.46
C TYR A 231 2.87 0.44 0.33
N LEU A 232 3.92 -0.05 -0.26
CA LEU A 232 4.34 -1.40 0.04
C LEU A 232 5.39 -1.26 1.14
N THR A 233 5.02 -1.69 2.34
CA THR A 233 5.94 -1.81 3.47
C THR A 233 7.17 -2.58 3.00
N ASN A 234 8.34 -1.99 3.19
CA ASN A 234 9.59 -2.72 3.10
C ASN A 234 9.53 -3.86 4.12
N SER A 235 9.34 -5.08 3.66
CA SER A 235 9.62 -6.30 4.42
C SER A 235 11.11 -6.62 4.32
#